data_4cec12a3e32441aa3648f9b7d36ee586
#
_entry.id   4cec12a3e32441aa3648f9b7d36ee586
#
_cell.length_a   1.000
_cell.length_b   1.000
_cell.length_c   1.000
_cell.angle_alpha   90.00
_cell.angle_beta   90.00
_cell.angle_gamma   90.00
#
_symmetry.space_group_name_H-M   'P 1'
#
loop_
_entity.id
_entity.type
_entity.pdbx_description
1 polymer ?
#
loop_
_entity_poly.entity_id
_entity_poly.type
_entity_poly.pdbx_seq_one_letter_code
_entity_poly.pdbx_strand_id
1 'polypeptide(L)'
;MTPFVPRMTLCEGVFRECAAPILAAHFPALRYSAGLIGYGSDVIGCDDAVSADHMWGPRFYLFLDAADMPKKEAIFRALSEHLPCTYRGYSVNYTAPDPADNGVQHPEFVEHGPVHPLVFIETFDDYLRGQLGTADPAAMTPAEWLAGTPLEAVPLLGALINAAGCRMCRTIRRITQESRGFIVNISV
;
A
#
# COMPACT_ATOMS: atom_id res chain seq x y z
N MET A 1 -22.55 12.95 -9.46
CA MET A 1 -21.85 12.39 -8.30
C MET A 1 -21.16 11.10 -8.72
N THR A 2 -19.88 10.98 -8.50
CA THR A 2 -19.14 9.74 -8.78
C THR A 2 -19.68 8.64 -7.87
N PRO A 3 -20.05 7.45 -8.38
CA PRO A 3 -20.50 6.35 -7.55
C PRO A 3 -19.37 5.95 -6.58
N PHE A 4 -19.72 5.62 -5.34
CA PHE A 4 -18.73 5.12 -4.39
C PHE A 4 -18.10 3.83 -4.90
N VAL A 5 -16.77 3.79 -4.87
CA VAL A 5 -15.97 2.60 -5.19
C VAL A 5 -15.20 2.22 -3.93
N PRO A 6 -15.35 1.01 -3.41
CA PRO A 6 -14.55 0.57 -2.26
C PRO A 6 -13.06 0.81 -2.50
N ARG A 7 -12.35 1.33 -1.48
CA ARG A 7 -10.94 1.72 -1.60
C ARG A 7 -10.04 0.55 -2.00
N MET A 8 -10.30 -0.64 -1.46
CA MET A 8 -9.56 -1.85 -1.86
C MET A 8 -9.65 -2.09 -3.37
N THR A 9 -10.87 -2.00 -3.93
CA THR A 9 -11.11 -2.13 -5.38
C THR A 9 -10.46 -1.00 -6.17
N LEU A 10 -10.53 0.23 -5.65
CA LEU A 10 -9.93 1.40 -6.27
C LEU A 10 -8.39 1.27 -6.35
N CYS A 11 -7.76 0.91 -5.23
CA CYS A 11 -6.32 0.75 -5.13
C CYS A 11 -5.80 -0.41 -6.00
N GLU A 12 -6.49 -1.55 -5.98
CA GLU A 12 -6.15 -2.69 -6.84
C GLU A 12 -6.26 -2.31 -8.31
N GLY A 13 -7.32 -1.60 -8.70
CA GLY A 13 -7.53 -1.15 -10.07
C GLY A 13 -6.43 -0.19 -10.53
N VAL A 14 -6.11 0.85 -9.75
CA VAL A 14 -5.01 1.78 -10.08
C VAL A 14 -3.69 1.03 -10.21
N PHE A 15 -3.42 0.10 -9.30
CA PHE A 15 -2.19 -0.68 -9.40
C PHE A 15 -2.17 -1.53 -10.68
N ARG A 16 -3.17 -2.38 -10.92
CA ARG A 16 -3.18 -3.33 -12.04
C ARG A 16 -3.29 -2.66 -13.41
N GLU A 17 -4.14 -1.65 -13.50
CA GLU A 17 -4.48 -1.03 -14.78
C GLU A 17 -3.54 0.12 -15.17
N CYS A 18 -2.89 0.78 -14.17
CA CYS A 18 -2.04 1.93 -14.41
C CYS A 18 -0.59 1.70 -13.96
N ALA A 19 -0.34 1.41 -12.68
CA ALA A 19 1.02 1.36 -12.14
C ALA A 19 1.83 0.16 -12.65
N ALA A 20 1.25 -1.04 -12.67
CA ALA A 20 1.96 -2.25 -13.12
C ALA A 20 2.44 -2.18 -14.58
N PRO A 21 1.65 -1.67 -15.55
CA PRO A 21 2.13 -1.42 -16.91
C PRO A 21 3.31 -0.43 -16.98
N ILE A 22 3.28 0.64 -16.18
CA ILE A 22 4.37 1.61 -16.10
C ILE A 22 5.64 0.93 -15.58
N LEU A 23 5.53 0.16 -14.49
CA LEU A 23 6.65 -0.57 -13.92
C LEU A 23 7.23 -1.58 -14.91
N ALA A 24 6.38 -2.33 -15.61
CA ALA A 24 6.82 -3.29 -16.62
C ALA A 24 7.55 -2.62 -17.80
N ALA A 25 7.11 -1.44 -18.21
CA ALA A 25 7.71 -0.70 -19.32
C ALA A 25 9.07 -0.09 -18.94
N HIS A 26 9.18 0.51 -17.75
CA HIS A 26 10.37 1.25 -17.34
C HIS A 26 11.38 0.41 -16.55
N PHE A 27 10.92 -0.66 -15.88
CA PHE A 27 11.73 -1.53 -15.02
C PHE A 27 11.41 -3.01 -15.26
N PRO A 28 11.63 -3.55 -16.48
CA PRO A 28 11.16 -4.90 -16.85
C PRO A 28 11.79 -6.04 -16.01
N ALA A 29 12.95 -5.80 -15.40
CA ALA A 29 13.63 -6.79 -14.55
C ALA A 29 13.36 -6.57 -13.04
N LEU A 30 12.49 -5.60 -12.68
CA LEU A 30 12.20 -5.30 -11.28
C LEU A 30 11.31 -6.39 -10.68
N ARG A 31 11.77 -6.97 -9.56
CA ARG A 31 10.95 -7.87 -8.75
C ARG A 31 10.37 -7.09 -7.58
N TYR A 32 9.07 -7.18 -7.40
CA TYR A 32 8.38 -6.48 -6.34
C TYR A 32 7.11 -7.21 -5.89
N SER A 33 6.61 -6.85 -4.72
CA SER A 33 5.26 -7.13 -4.28
C SER A 33 4.52 -5.83 -4.09
N ALA A 34 3.25 -5.78 -4.43
CA ALA A 34 2.42 -4.60 -4.21
C ALA A 34 1.14 -4.97 -3.48
N GLY A 35 0.64 -4.07 -2.66
CA GLY A 35 -0.58 -4.31 -1.92
C GLY A 35 -1.10 -3.09 -1.17
N LEU A 36 -2.35 -3.14 -0.76
CA LEU A 36 -2.92 -2.21 0.21
C LEU A 36 -2.88 -2.87 1.58
N ILE A 37 -2.04 -2.34 2.47
CA ILE A 37 -1.81 -2.83 3.82
C ILE A 37 -1.61 -1.64 4.78
N GLY A 38 -1.48 -1.91 6.06
CA GLY A 38 -1.20 -0.88 7.08
C GLY A 38 -2.47 -0.26 7.65
N TYR A 39 -2.50 1.05 7.74
CA TYR A 39 -3.56 1.80 8.38
C TYR A 39 -4.78 2.00 7.47
N GLY A 40 -5.93 2.28 8.09
CA GLY A 40 -7.18 2.63 7.44
C GLY A 40 -8.31 1.63 7.72
N SER A 41 -9.52 2.14 7.78
CA SER A 41 -10.74 1.34 7.98
C SER A 41 -10.97 0.34 6.84
N ASP A 42 -10.52 0.67 5.65
CA ASP A 42 -10.53 -0.16 4.46
C ASP A 42 -9.77 -1.48 4.65
N VAL A 43 -8.59 -1.43 5.30
CA VAL A 43 -7.74 -2.63 5.52
C VAL A 43 -8.38 -3.61 6.52
N ILE A 44 -9.19 -3.12 7.43
CA ILE A 44 -9.90 -3.94 8.43
C ILE A 44 -11.34 -4.31 8.02
N GLY A 45 -11.73 -3.99 6.78
CA GLY A 45 -13.03 -4.38 6.23
C GLY A 45 -14.17 -3.39 6.46
N CYS A 46 -13.89 -2.18 6.98
CA CYS A 46 -14.84 -1.08 7.12
C CYS A 46 -14.67 -0.08 5.96
N ASP A 47 -14.85 -0.56 4.73
CA ASP A 47 -14.64 0.18 3.50
C ASP A 47 -15.99 0.60 2.89
N ASP A 48 -16.53 1.69 3.40
CA ASP A 48 -17.83 2.25 3.00
C ASP A 48 -17.76 3.77 2.77
N ALA A 49 -18.86 4.34 2.28
CA ALA A 49 -18.94 5.76 1.97
C ALA A 49 -18.84 6.69 3.20
N VAL A 50 -19.08 6.19 4.39
CA VAL A 50 -19.00 6.96 5.65
C VAL A 50 -17.55 7.05 6.12
N SER A 51 -16.77 6.03 5.85
CA SER A 51 -15.34 5.93 6.23
C SER A 51 -14.39 6.63 5.24
N ALA A 52 -14.94 7.37 4.26
CA ALA A 52 -14.17 8.03 3.18
C ALA A 52 -13.80 9.48 3.53
N ASP A 53 -13.28 9.74 4.74
CA ASP A 53 -13.06 11.08 5.27
C ASP A 53 -11.60 11.57 5.16
N HIS A 54 -10.63 10.84 5.71
CA HIS A 54 -9.23 11.27 5.77
C HIS A 54 -8.33 10.47 4.80
N MET A 55 -7.48 11.18 4.02
CA MET A 55 -6.53 10.59 3.07
C MET A 55 -7.18 9.51 2.17
N TRP A 56 -8.49 9.65 1.88
CA TRP A 56 -9.22 8.65 1.11
C TRP A 56 -8.94 8.82 -0.38
N GLY A 57 -8.57 7.73 -1.03
CA GLY A 57 -8.24 7.68 -2.44
C GLY A 57 -7.26 6.54 -2.75
N PRO A 58 -6.81 6.40 -4.01
CA PRO A 58 -5.92 5.31 -4.39
C PRO A 58 -4.56 5.44 -3.73
N ARG A 59 -4.14 4.39 -3.04
CA ARG A 59 -2.80 4.24 -2.45
C ARG A 59 -2.36 2.79 -2.48
N PHE A 60 -1.06 2.54 -2.45
CA PHE A 60 -0.52 1.18 -2.29
C PHE A 60 0.93 1.20 -1.79
N TYR A 61 1.33 0.09 -1.22
CA TYR A 61 2.73 -0.21 -0.93
C TYR A 61 3.36 -0.95 -2.10
N LEU A 62 4.62 -0.62 -2.36
CA LEU A 62 5.48 -1.32 -3.32
C LEU A 62 6.71 -1.81 -2.56
N PHE A 63 6.77 -3.10 -2.31
CA PHE A 63 7.89 -3.72 -1.60
C PHE A 63 8.94 -4.19 -2.59
N LEU A 64 10.16 -3.70 -2.41
CA LEU A 64 11.32 -4.03 -3.22
C LEU A 64 12.28 -4.95 -2.45
N ASP A 65 13.06 -5.74 -3.19
CA ASP A 65 14.25 -6.35 -2.64
C ASP A 65 15.25 -5.25 -2.23
N ALA A 66 16.05 -5.47 -1.18
CA ALA A 66 17.04 -4.50 -0.70
C ALA A 66 18.03 -4.06 -1.79
N ALA A 67 18.37 -4.98 -2.71
CA ALA A 67 19.24 -4.68 -3.86
C ALA A 67 18.63 -3.71 -4.86
N ASP A 68 17.30 -3.59 -4.91
CA ASP A 68 16.56 -2.71 -5.81
C ASP A 68 16.18 -1.37 -5.15
N MET A 69 16.38 -1.19 -3.85
CA MET A 69 16.09 0.06 -3.13
C MET A 69 16.79 1.30 -3.71
N PRO A 70 18.01 1.23 -4.27
CA PRO A 70 18.59 2.38 -4.98
C PRO A 70 17.78 2.90 -6.16
N LYS A 71 16.83 2.11 -6.69
CA LYS A 71 15.92 2.51 -7.78
C LYS A 71 14.67 3.24 -7.29
N LYS A 72 14.43 3.34 -5.98
CA LYS A 72 13.22 3.90 -5.37
C LYS A 72 12.81 5.25 -5.98
N GLU A 73 13.75 6.20 -6.05
CA GLU A 73 13.47 7.53 -6.57
C GLU A 73 13.14 7.53 -8.07
N ALA A 74 13.81 6.67 -8.85
CA ALA A 74 13.52 6.52 -10.27
C ALA A 74 12.13 5.88 -10.51
N ILE A 75 11.77 4.89 -9.68
CA ILE A 75 10.45 4.25 -9.71
C ILE A 75 9.36 5.25 -9.34
N PHE A 76 9.53 6.00 -8.25
CA PHE A 76 8.56 7.02 -7.83
C PHE A 76 8.38 8.08 -8.92
N ARG A 77 9.47 8.54 -9.53
CA ARG A 77 9.42 9.50 -10.64
C ARG A 77 8.65 8.96 -11.84
N ALA A 78 8.93 7.74 -12.27
CA ALA A 78 8.20 7.13 -13.38
C ALA A 78 6.71 7.00 -13.10
N LEU A 79 6.32 6.62 -11.87
CA LEU A 79 4.93 6.59 -11.45
C LEU A 79 4.32 8.00 -11.43
N SER A 80 5.04 8.99 -10.91
CA SER A 80 4.63 10.39 -10.90
C SER A 80 4.36 10.94 -12.30
N GLU A 81 5.23 10.66 -13.25
CA GLU A 81 5.17 11.18 -14.61
C GLU A 81 4.12 10.49 -15.50
N HIS A 82 3.79 9.22 -15.21
CA HIS A 82 2.99 8.40 -16.11
C HIS A 82 1.64 7.92 -15.54
N LEU A 83 1.42 8.03 -14.23
CA LEU A 83 0.10 7.74 -13.69
C LEU A 83 -0.93 8.78 -14.16
N PRO A 84 -2.19 8.38 -14.39
CA PRO A 84 -3.24 9.32 -14.73
C PRO A 84 -3.53 10.26 -13.55
N CYS A 85 -3.93 11.51 -13.85
CA CYS A 85 -4.35 12.46 -12.81
C CYS A 85 -5.57 11.98 -12.01
N THR A 86 -6.45 11.22 -12.66
CA THR A 86 -7.66 10.66 -12.06
C THR A 86 -7.87 9.20 -12.48
N TYR A 87 -8.46 8.42 -11.59
CA TYR A 87 -8.88 7.05 -11.89
C TYR A 87 -10.29 6.81 -11.34
N ARG A 88 -11.22 6.39 -12.20
CA ARG A 88 -12.64 6.19 -11.88
C ARG A 88 -13.30 7.39 -11.18
N GLY A 89 -12.85 8.62 -11.51
CA GLY A 89 -13.35 9.85 -10.93
C GLY A 89 -12.71 10.28 -9.61
N TYR A 90 -11.72 9.55 -9.11
CA TYR A 90 -10.95 9.89 -7.93
C TYR A 90 -9.57 10.43 -8.33
N SER A 91 -9.06 11.41 -7.58
CA SER A 91 -7.72 11.93 -7.80
C SER A 91 -6.66 10.89 -7.45
N VAL A 92 -5.62 10.79 -8.28
CA VAL A 92 -4.40 10.01 -8.00
C VAL A 92 -3.31 10.92 -7.42
N ASN A 93 -3.51 12.24 -7.52
CA ASN A 93 -2.61 13.25 -6.96
C ASN A 93 -3.00 13.63 -5.54
N TYR A 94 -2.00 13.84 -4.69
CA TYR A 94 -2.16 14.26 -3.29
C TYR A 94 -1.32 15.49 -3.00
N THR A 95 -1.76 16.29 -2.04
CA THR A 95 -0.99 17.42 -1.50
C THR A 95 0.30 16.93 -0.85
N ALA A 96 1.23 17.87 -0.61
CA ALA A 96 2.31 17.60 0.34
C ALA A 96 1.73 17.29 1.74
N PRO A 97 2.47 16.55 2.60
CA PRO A 97 2.08 16.33 3.98
C PRO A 97 1.83 17.66 4.70
N ASP A 98 0.65 17.82 5.33
CA ASP A 98 0.31 19.03 6.09
C ASP A 98 0.86 18.93 7.52
N PRO A 99 1.84 19.76 7.90
CA PRO A 99 2.37 19.75 9.26
C PRO A 99 1.34 20.15 10.33
N ALA A 100 0.30 20.92 9.93
CA ALA A 100 -0.78 21.32 10.84
C ALA A 100 -1.80 20.23 11.09
N ASP A 101 -1.85 19.20 10.22
CA ASP A 101 -2.76 18.07 10.30
C ASP A 101 -1.97 16.74 10.39
N ASN A 102 -0.96 16.68 11.27
CA ASN A 102 -0.14 15.49 11.54
C ASN A 102 0.43 14.81 10.29
N GLY A 103 0.71 15.56 9.23
CA GLY A 103 1.24 15.04 7.98
C GLY A 103 0.19 14.39 7.07
N VAL A 104 -1.08 14.62 7.30
CA VAL A 104 -2.16 14.17 6.41
C VAL A 104 -1.99 14.76 5.03
N GLN A 105 -2.20 13.94 4.00
CA GLN A 105 -2.18 14.34 2.60
C GLN A 105 -3.60 14.24 2.05
N HIS A 106 -4.06 15.28 1.40
CA HIS A 106 -5.40 15.32 0.81
C HIS A 106 -5.37 15.04 -0.68
N PRO A 107 -6.37 14.31 -1.23
CA PRO A 107 -6.49 14.18 -2.66
C PRO A 107 -6.75 15.56 -3.28
N GLU A 108 -5.97 15.92 -4.29
CA GLU A 108 -6.06 17.19 -4.97
C GLU A 108 -6.21 16.96 -6.47
N PHE A 109 -7.26 17.50 -7.08
CA PHE A 109 -7.49 17.34 -8.51
C PHE A 109 -6.56 18.23 -9.31
N VAL A 110 -5.81 17.62 -10.23
CA VAL A 110 -4.99 18.29 -11.24
C VAL A 110 -5.44 17.83 -12.63
N GLU A 111 -5.37 18.72 -13.61
CA GLU A 111 -5.85 18.41 -14.96
C GLU A 111 -4.77 17.70 -15.79
N HIS A 112 -3.50 18.02 -15.54
CA HIS A 112 -2.35 17.47 -16.28
C HIS A 112 -1.05 17.70 -15.49
N GLY A 113 0.01 17.06 -15.95
CA GLY A 113 1.34 17.13 -15.35
C GLY A 113 1.64 15.89 -14.48
N PRO A 114 2.83 15.86 -13.90
CA PRO A 114 3.19 14.78 -12.98
C PRO A 114 2.30 14.84 -11.73
N VAL A 115 1.87 13.67 -11.28
CA VAL A 115 1.10 13.53 -10.04
C VAL A 115 2.03 13.24 -8.86
N HIS A 116 1.57 13.52 -7.65
CA HIS A 116 2.19 13.09 -6.41
C HIS A 116 1.37 11.94 -5.82
N PRO A 117 1.60 10.69 -6.27
CA PRO A 117 0.77 9.56 -5.88
C PRO A 117 1.10 9.11 -4.46
N LEU A 118 0.11 8.56 -3.77
CA LEU A 118 0.30 8.01 -2.43
C LEU A 118 0.84 6.57 -2.53
N VAL A 119 2.10 6.45 -2.94
CA VAL A 119 2.83 5.19 -3.11
C VAL A 119 3.98 5.11 -2.12
N PHE A 120 3.94 4.08 -1.26
CA PHE A 120 4.97 3.82 -0.27
C PHE A 120 5.93 2.77 -0.81
N ILE A 121 7.21 3.14 -1.01
CA ILE A 121 8.23 2.26 -1.57
C ILE A 121 9.26 1.98 -0.48
N GLU A 122 9.35 0.72 -0.06
CA GLU A 122 10.26 0.28 0.99
C GLU A 122 10.54 -1.22 0.89
N THR A 123 11.43 -1.75 1.73
CA THR A 123 11.55 -3.21 1.87
C THR A 123 10.46 -3.73 2.81
N PHE A 124 10.07 -4.98 2.63
CA PHE A 124 9.10 -5.58 3.55
C PHE A 124 9.65 -5.71 4.98
N ASP A 125 10.96 -5.92 5.11
CA ASP A 125 11.65 -5.96 6.40
C ASP A 125 11.60 -4.61 7.13
N ASP A 126 11.78 -3.48 6.41
CA ASP A 126 11.70 -2.16 7.01
C ASP A 126 10.26 -1.82 7.42
N TYR A 127 9.28 -2.21 6.60
CA TYR A 127 7.87 -2.12 6.96
C TYR A 127 7.59 -2.88 8.27
N LEU A 128 8.02 -4.15 8.37
CA LEU A 128 7.82 -4.95 9.59
C LEU A 128 8.52 -4.33 10.81
N ARG A 129 9.75 -3.84 10.65
CA ARG A 129 10.46 -3.15 11.75
C ARG A 129 9.71 -1.90 12.19
N GLY A 130 9.17 -1.14 11.25
CA GLY A 130 8.36 0.05 11.54
C GLY A 130 7.08 -0.26 12.30
N GLN A 131 6.42 -1.38 11.98
CA GLN A 131 5.16 -1.78 12.59
C GLN A 131 5.32 -2.59 13.88
N LEU A 132 6.34 -3.45 13.96
CA LEU A 132 6.52 -4.46 15.02
C LEU A 132 7.81 -4.29 15.85
N GLY A 133 8.71 -3.40 15.44
CA GLY A 133 10.06 -3.34 16.01
C GLY A 133 10.99 -4.48 15.58
N THR A 134 10.51 -5.44 14.79
CA THR A 134 11.30 -6.58 14.29
C THR A 134 10.95 -6.91 12.83
N ALA A 135 11.93 -7.44 12.09
CA ALA A 135 11.70 -7.99 10.76
C ALA A 135 11.33 -9.49 10.78
N ASP A 136 11.40 -10.12 11.96
CA ASP A 136 11.06 -11.53 12.13
C ASP A 136 9.85 -11.72 13.07
N PRO A 137 8.63 -11.56 12.56
CA PRO A 137 7.42 -11.74 13.36
C PRO A 137 7.23 -13.19 13.84
N ALA A 138 7.90 -14.17 13.22
CA ALA A 138 7.80 -15.56 13.63
C ALA A 138 8.58 -15.84 14.92
N ALA A 139 9.58 -15.01 15.24
CA ALA A 139 10.34 -15.09 16.48
C ALA A 139 9.64 -14.40 17.66
N MET A 140 8.58 -13.64 17.43
CA MET A 140 7.85 -12.95 18.48
C MET A 140 7.10 -13.92 19.38
N THR A 141 7.23 -13.71 20.68
CA THR A 141 6.47 -14.43 21.69
C THR A 141 5.01 -13.97 21.74
N PRO A 142 4.06 -14.79 22.25
CA PRO A 142 2.69 -14.35 22.47
C PRO A 142 2.56 -13.09 23.33
N ALA A 143 3.47 -12.90 24.29
CA ALA A 143 3.46 -11.71 25.14
C ALA A 143 3.85 -10.44 24.36
N GLU A 144 4.83 -10.52 23.44
CA GLU A 144 5.22 -9.41 22.57
C GLU A 144 4.10 -9.05 21.59
N TRP A 145 3.41 -10.05 21.04
CA TRP A 145 2.22 -9.80 20.20
C TRP A 145 1.10 -9.10 20.96
N LEU A 146 0.87 -9.46 22.22
CA LEU A 146 -0.18 -8.87 23.07
C LEU A 146 0.23 -7.51 23.65
N ALA A 147 1.54 -7.21 23.71
CA ALA A 147 2.04 -5.92 24.18
C ALA A 147 1.89 -4.81 23.14
N GLY A 148 1.70 -5.16 21.86
CA GLY A 148 1.36 -4.21 20.81
C GLY A 148 0.01 -3.55 21.07
N THR A 149 -0.13 -2.28 20.70
CA THR A 149 -1.42 -1.61 20.82
C THR A 149 -2.42 -2.21 19.83
N PRO A 150 -3.73 -2.22 20.15
CA PRO A 150 -4.76 -2.65 19.20
C PRO A 150 -4.70 -1.87 17.87
N LEU A 151 -4.28 -0.60 17.91
CA LEU A 151 -4.10 0.25 16.72
C LEU A 151 -2.95 -0.22 15.83
N GLU A 152 -1.94 -0.87 16.36
CA GLU A 152 -0.81 -1.42 15.62
C GLU A 152 -1.06 -2.88 15.21
N ALA A 153 -1.67 -3.67 16.09
CA ALA A 153 -1.91 -5.08 15.87
C ALA A 153 -2.97 -5.36 14.78
N VAL A 154 -4.05 -4.59 14.73
CA VAL A 154 -5.17 -4.83 13.79
C VAL A 154 -4.79 -4.52 12.35
N PRO A 155 -4.19 -3.36 12.00
CA PRO A 155 -3.68 -3.11 10.65
C PRO A 155 -2.61 -4.11 10.23
N LEU A 156 -1.79 -4.56 11.18
CA LEU A 156 -0.76 -5.53 10.92
C LEU A 156 -1.33 -6.93 10.65
N LEU A 157 -2.29 -7.38 11.46
CA LEU A 157 -3.01 -8.63 11.20
C LEU A 157 -3.71 -8.57 9.84
N GLY A 158 -4.36 -7.47 9.49
CA GLY A 158 -4.92 -7.25 8.17
C GLY A 158 -3.86 -7.32 7.07
N ALA A 159 -2.71 -6.68 7.27
CA ALA A 159 -1.59 -6.71 6.36
C ALA A 159 -0.99 -8.12 6.20
N LEU A 160 -0.79 -8.85 7.28
CA LEU A 160 -0.26 -10.21 7.28
C LEU A 160 -1.21 -11.18 6.59
N ILE A 161 -2.49 -11.00 6.78
CA ILE A 161 -3.54 -11.79 6.16
C ILE A 161 -3.55 -11.52 4.63
N ASN A 162 -3.42 -10.27 4.22
CA ASN A 162 -3.41 -9.85 2.83
C ASN A 162 -2.12 -10.23 2.11
N ALA A 163 -0.99 -10.26 2.83
CA ALA A 163 0.29 -10.72 2.33
C ALA A 163 0.38 -12.24 2.04
N ALA A 164 -0.66 -13.01 2.34
CA ALA A 164 -0.67 -14.47 2.16
C ALA A 164 -0.42 -14.97 0.72
N GLY A 165 -0.44 -14.09 -0.28
CA GLY A 165 -0.05 -14.37 -1.66
C GLY A 165 1.45 -14.20 -1.94
N CYS A 166 2.19 -13.50 -1.07
CA CYS A 166 3.59 -13.19 -1.26
C CYS A 166 4.51 -14.38 -0.94
N ARG A 167 5.57 -14.60 -1.75
CA ARG A 167 6.58 -15.64 -1.47
C ARG A 167 7.25 -15.48 -0.11
N MET A 168 7.40 -14.23 0.38
CA MET A 168 7.94 -13.88 1.70
C MET A 168 7.05 -14.37 2.85
N CYS A 169 5.78 -14.59 2.62
CA CYS A 169 4.78 -14.87 3.64
C CYS A 169 4.43 -16.33 3.82
N ARG A 170 5.24 -17.29 3.37
CA ARG A 170 4.98 -18.72 3.63
C ARG A 170 4.86 -19.06 5.11
N THR A 171 5.56 -18.33 5.96
CA THR A 171 5.52 -18.47 7.42
C THR A 171 4.21 -17.92 8.01
N ILE A 172 3.63 -16.91 7.38
CA ILE A 172 2.42 -16.23 7.84
C ILE A 172 1.14 -16.96 7.40
N ARG A 173 1.17 -17.74 6.32
CA ARG A 173 0.03 -18.58 5.85
C ARG A 173 -0.56 -19.48 6.92
N ARG A 174 0.13 -19.71 8.02
CA ARG A 174 -0.31 -20.63 9.09
C ARG A 174 -1.29 -20.01 10.08
N ILE A 175 -1.47 -18.68 10.06
CA ILE A 175 -2.18 -17.96 11.12
C ILE A 175 -3.58 -17.50 10.70
N THR A 176 -3.87 -17.34 9.42
CA THR A 176 -5.17 -16.78 9.02
C THR A 176 -5.74 -17.33 7.71
N GLN A 177 -6.95 -17.82 7.76
CA GLN A 177 -7.73 -18.32 6.60
C GLN A 177 -8.76 -17.33 6.03
N GLU A 178 -8.92 -16.16 6.61
CA GLU A 178 -9.97 -15.21 6.19
C GLU A 178 -9.47 -13.76 6.15
N SER A 179 -9.17 -13.25 4.96
CA SER A 179 -8.96 -11.81 4.79
C SER A 179 -9.25 -11.29 3.39
N ARG A 180 -9.70 -10.04 3.34
CA ARG A 180 -10.07 -9.32 2.15
C ARG A 180 -9.00 -8.25 1.86
N GLY A 181 -8.06 -8.51 0.99
CA GLY A 181 -7.09 -7.56 0.49
C GLY A 181 -6.49 -8.02 -0.83
N PHE A 182 -5.96 -7.09 -1.62
CA PHE A 182 -5.24 -7.50 -2.80
C PHE A 182 -3.73 -7.48 -2.54
N ILE A 183 -3.05 -8.51 -3.00
CA ILE A 183 -1.61 -8.54 -3.17
C ILE A 183 -1.32 -9.08 -4.54
N VAL A 184 -0.50 -8.36 -5.26
CA VAL A 184 0.02 -8.78 -6.56
C VAL A 184 1.49 -9.11 -6.38
N ASN A 185 1.83 -10.38 -6.56
CA ASN A 185 3.20 -10.83 -6.73
C ASN A 185 3.50 -10.86 -8.22
N ILE A 186 4.43 -10.02 -8.65
CA ILE A 186 4.99 -10.08 -10.00
C ILE A 186 6.43 -10.56 -9.87
N SER A 187 6.65 -11.84 -10.18
CA SER A 187 7.96 -12.38 -10.46
C SER A 187 8.03 -12.60 -11.97
N VAL A 188 8.87 -11.87 -12.64
CA VAL A 188 9.28 -12.13 -14.03
C VAL A 188 10.45 -13.10 -13.99
#